data_dd5481d2c72d4d0fa54e305ba817ee5b
#
_entry.id   dd5481d2c72d4d0fa54e305ba817ee5b
#
_cell.length_a   1.000
_cell.length_b   1.000
_cell.length_c   1.000
_cell.angle_alpha   90.00
_cell.angle_beta   90.00
_cell.angle_gamma   90.00
#
_symmetry.space_group_name_H-M   'P 1'
#
loop_
_entity.id
_entity.type
_entity.pdbx_description
1 polymer ?
#
loop_
_entity_poly.entity_id
_entity_poly.type
_entity_poly.pdbx_seq_one_letter_code
_entity_poly.pdbx_strand_id
1 'polypeptide(L)'
;SKEYPTVAYRASISNPFGKGALINLFRQFDNFHKDKKSISIGFVGYPNVGKSSVINSLKEKKVCKAAPIPGETKVWQYIALTKRIYLIDCPGVVHMTEGKSDINSVLRGCVRAERIDDPCYYIPDVLSHVKPEHIRRIYKVEKW
;
A
#
# COMPACT_ATOMS: atom_id res chain seq x y z
N SER A 1 16.03 1.35 7.51
CA SER A 1 15.89 1.88 8.89
C SER A 1 16.79 1.07 9.81
N LYS A 2 17.20 1.65 10.95
CA LYS A 2 18.07 0.95 11.92
C LYS A 2 17.35 -0.12 12.73
N GLU A 3 16.02 -0.02 12.82
CA GLU A 3 15.20 -0.91 13.66
C GLU A 3 14.60 -2.09 12.89
N TYR A 4 14.28 -1.89 11.60
CA TYR A 4 13.61 -2.91 10.80
C TYR A 4 14.29 -3.09 9.45
N PRO A 5 14.40 -4.32 8.94
CA PRO A 5 14.85 -4.56 7.58
C PRO A 5 13.98 -3.81 6.59
N THR A 6 14.60 -3.04 5.70
CA THR A 6 13.88 -2.20 4.74
C THR A 6 14.29 -2.57 3.34
N VAL A 7 13.32 -2.82 2.47
CA VAL A 7 13.53 -3.20 1.06
C VAL A 7 12.78 -2.21 0.18
N ALA A 8 13.48 -1.67 -0.83
CA ALA A 8 12.83 -0.89 -1.87
C ALA A 8 12.10 -1.83 -2.84
N TYR A 9 10.82 -1.52 -3.12
CA TYR A 9 9.97 -2.34 -3.95
C TYR A 9 9.10 -1.51 -4.88
N ARG A 10 9.01 -1.91 -6.15
CA ARG A 10 8.06 -1.37 -7.12
C ARG A 10 7.07 -2.46 -7.52
N ALA A 11 5.81 -2.27 -7.16
CA ALA A 11 4.73 -3.21 -7.45
C ALA A 11 4.21 -3.02 -8.89
N SER A 12 4.91 -3.59 -9.86
CA SER A 12 4.46 -3.68 -11.26
C SER A 12 4.39 -5.14 -11.68
N ILE A 13 3.36 -5.52 -12.41
CA ILE A 13 3.22 -6.90 -12.91
C ILE A 13 4.22 -7.16 -14.04
N SER A 14 4.42 -6.19 -14.92
CA SER A 14 5.29 -6.30 -16.09
C SER A 14 6.75 -6.02 -15.80
N ASN A 15 7.04 -5.11 -14.87
CA ASN A 15 8.40 -4.69 -14.53
C ASN A 15 8.55 -4.41 -13.03
N PRO A 16 8.55 -5.43 -12.18
CA PRO A 16 8.73 -5.30 -10.75
C PRO A 16 10.20 -5.03 -10.41
N PHE A 17 10.44 -4.07 -9.50
CA PHE A 17 11.75 -3.86 -8.89
C PHE A 17 11.77 -4.43 -7.47
N GLY A 18 12.89 -5.02 -7.05
CA GLY A 18 13.06 -5.56 -5.69
C GLY A 18 12.39 -6.92 -5.43
N LYS A 19 11.72 -7.51 -6.43
CA LYS A 19 11.00 -8.80 -6.29
C LYS A 19 11.92 -9.93 -5.81
N GLY A 20 13.11 -10.05 -6.40
CA GLY A 20 14.08 -11.08 -6.01
C GLY A 20 14.51 -10.95 -4.55
N ALA A 21 14.81 -9.73 -4.08
CA ALA A 21 15.21 -9.46 -2.70
C ALA A 21 14.07 -9.84 -1.72
N LEU A 22 12.83 -9.49 -2.04
CA LEU A 22 11.68 -9.80 -1.20
C LEU A 22 11.40 -11.32 -1.16
N ILE A 23 11.49 -12.02 -2.28
CA ILE A 23 11.33 -13.48 -2.34
C ILE A 23 12.44 -14.18 -1.55
N ASN A 24 13.69 -13.71 -1.65
CA ASN A 24 14.80 -14.27 -0.88
C ASN A 24 14.59 -14.06 0.62
N LEU A 25 14.08 -12.92 1.04
CA LEU A 25 13.71 -12.68 2.43
C LEU A 25 12.63 -13.68 2.91
N PHE A 26 11.59 -13.93 2.11
CA PHE A 26 10.57 -14.93 2.45
C PHE A 26 11.12 -16.34 2.55
N ARG A 27 12.05 -16.71 1.68
CA ARG A 27 12.75 -18.03 1.74
C ARG A 27 13.62 -18.17 3.00
N GLN A 28 14.24 -17.07 3.45
CA GLN A 28 14.98 -17.08 4.71
C GLN A 28 14.05 -17.36 5.89
N PHE A 29 12.89 -16.69 5.96
CA PHE A 29 11.89 -16.98 6.99
C PHE A 29 11.34 -18.40 6.91
N ASP A 30 11.10 -18.94 5.72
CA ASP A 30 10.69 -20.35 5.55
C ASP A 30 11.77 -21.30 6.06
N ASN A 31 13.04 -20.99 5.81
CA ASN A 31 14.17 -21.78 6.32
C ASN A 31 14.30 -21.75 7.84
N PHE A 32 14.01 -20.63 8.49
CA PHE A 32 13.99 -20.55 9.96
C PHE A 32 12.83 -21.32 10.60
N HIS A 33 11.77 -21.63 9.85
CA HIS A 33 10.57 -22.32 10.31
C HIS A 33 10.37 -23.67 9.59
N LYS A 34 11.43 -24.43 9.40
CA LYS A 34 11.37 -25.77 8.76
C LYS A 34 10.55 -26.78 9.53
N ASP A 35 10.41 -26.60 10.82
CA ASP A 35 9.53 -27.34 11.72
C ASP A 35 8.05 -27.23 11.34
N LYS A 36 7.66 -26.14 10.68
CA LYS A 36 6.28 -25.89 10.24
C LYS A 36 6.04 -26.43 8.83
N LYS A 37 4.81 -26.90 8.58
CA LYS A 37 4.38 -27.37 7.26
C LYS A 37 4.38 -26.24 6.22
N SER A 38 4.05 -25.01 6.62
CA SER A 38 4.01 -23.82 5.79
C SER A 38 4.10 -22.55 6.64
N ILE A 39 4.46 -21.43 6.02
CA ILE A 39 4.43 -20.11 6.62
C ILE A 39 3.43 -19.21 5.90
N SER A 40 2.85 -18.28 6.64
CA SER A 40 1.95 -17.23 6.11
C SER A 40 2.55 -15.87 6.35
N ILE A 41 2.58 -15.03 5.32
CA ILE A 41 3.16 -13.69 5.32
C ILE A 41 2.03 -12.69 5.10
N GLY A 42 1.72 -11.90 6.12
CA GLY A 42 0.70 -10.86 6.07
C GLY A 42 1.25 -9.49 5.64
N PHE A 43 0.48 -8.77 4.86
CA PHE A 43 0.79 -7.39 4.46
C PHE A 43 -0.06 -6.42 5.27
N VAL A 44 0.57 -5.63 6.13
CA VAL A 44 -0.11 -4.66 6.99
C VAL A 44 0.24 -3.24 6.55
N GLY A 45 -0.71 -2.33 6.64
CA GLY A 45 -0.52 -0.92 6.33
C GLY A 45 -1.83 -0.20 6.02
N TYR A 46 -1.74 1.09 5.79
CA TYR A 46 -2.89 1.94 5.47
C TYR A 46 -3.64 1.46 4.22
N PRO A 47 -4.93 1.86 4.05
CA PRO A 47 -5.63 1.68 2.79
C PRO A 47 -4.85 2.29 1.62
N ASN A 48 -4.99 1.74 0.43
CA ASN A 48 -4.46 2.26 -0.83
C ASN A 48 -2.91 2.44 -0.91
N VAL A 49 -2.12 1.89 0.02
CA VAL A 49 -0.64 1.96 -0.02
C VAL A 49 0.00 0.90 -0.93
N GLY A 50 -0.80 0.04 -1.56
CA GLY A 50 -0.32 -0.92 -2.55
C GLY A 50 -0.12 -2.35 -2.07
N LYS A 51 -0.65 -2.77 -0.90
CA LYS A 51 -0.53 -4.16 -0.39
C LYS A 51 -0.93 -5.21 -1.42
N SER A 52 -2.15 -5.13 -1.94
CA SER A 52 -2.66 -6.03 -3.00
C SER A 52 -1.85 -5.94 -4.30
N SER A 53 -1.31 -4.76 -4.61
CA SER A 53 -0.44 -4.57 -5.79
C SER A 53 0.88 -5.31 -5.64
N VAL A 54 1.48 -5.33 -4.45
CA VAL A 54 2.69 -6.12 -4.16
C VAL A 54 2.41 -7.61 -4.38
N ILE A 55 1.30 -8.11 -3.84
CA ILE A 55 0.90 -9.53 -4.00
C ILE A 55 0.69 -9.87 -5.49
N ASN A 56 -0.01 -9.02 -6.23
CA ASN A 56 -0.23 -9.21 -7.66
C ASN A 56 1.10 -9.26 -8.44
N SER A 57 2.04 -8.38 -8.11
CA SER A 57 3.36 -8.35 -8.76
C SER A 57 4.22 -9.57 -8.41
N LEU A 58 4.14 -10.07 -7.17
CA LEU A 58 4.80 -11.30 -6.75
C LEU A 58 4.26 -12.51 -7.52
N LYS A 59 2.96 -12.56 -7.76
CA LYS A 59 2.27 -13.62 -8.53
C LYS A 59 2.32 -13.42 -10.04
N GLU A 60 2.80 -12.27 -10.54
CA GLU A 60 2.82 -11.88 -11.97
C GLU A 60 1.43 -11.93 -12.64
N LYS A 61 0.38 -11.83 -11.84
CA LYS A 61 -1.01 -11.78 -12.31
C LYS A 61 -1.92 -11.12 -11.28
N LYS A 62 -3.07 -10.61 -11.74
CA LYS A 62 -4.10 -10.02 -10.88
C LYS A 62 -4.85 -11.12 -10.11
N VAL A 63 -4.38 -11.45 -8.92
CA VAL A 63 -5.03 -12.40 -7.98
C VAL A 63 -5.83 -11.69 -6.91
N CYS A 64 -5.44 -10.46 -6.56
CA CYS A 64 -6.15 -9.58 -5.65
C CYS A 64 -6.74 -8.41 -6.43
N LYS A 65 -7.94 -7.98 -6.03
CA LYS A 65 -8.56 -6.78 -6.57
C LYS A 65 -7.85 -5.56 -6.01
N ALA A 66 -7.21 -4.79 -6.87
CA ALA A 66 -6.51 -3.57 -6.52
C ALA A 66 -7.06 -2.40 -7.35
N ALA A 67 -7.48 -1.35 -6.67
CA ALA A 67 -7.94 -0.10 -7.27
C ALA A 67 -7.36 1.10 -6.49
N PRO A 68 -7.24 2.28 -7.11
CA PRO A 68 -6.76 3.49 -6.44
C PRO A 68 -7.82 4.11 -5.51
N ILE A 69 -8.62 3.28 -4.85
CA ILE A 69 -9.75 3.68 -4.00
C ILE A 69 -9.59 3.00 -2.65
N PRO A 70 -9.65 3.74 -1.51
CA PRO A 70 -9.58 3.14 -0.18
C PRO A 70 -10.75 2.19 0.09
N GLY A 71 -10.46 1.09 0.81
CA GLY A 71 -11.47 0.09 1.18
C GLY A 71 -11.88 -0.86 0.03
N GLU A 72 -11.04 -1.04 -0.99
CA GLU A 72 -11.29 -2.01 -2.05
C GLU A 72 -11.14 -3.46 -1.54
N THR A 73 -10.11 -3.75 -0.75
CA THR A 73 -9.95 -5.05 -0.08
C THR A 73 -10.86 -5.08 1.16
N LYS A 74 -11.91 -5.91 1.13
CA LYS A 74 -12.91 -6.00 2.21
C LYS A 74 -12.73 -7.23 3.08
N VAL A 75 -12.14 -8.29 2.54
CA VAL A 75 -12.00 -9.59 3.20
C VAL A 75 -10.55 -10.06 3.10
N TRP A 76 -10.16 -10.89 4.05
CA TRP A 76 -8.85 -11.52 4.04
C TRP A 76 -8.78 -12.59 2.96
N GLN A 77 -7.68 -12.60 2.21
CA GLN A 77 -7.47 -13.58 1.15
C GLN A 77 -6.13 -14.29 1.36
N TYR A 78 -6.15 -15.60 1.25
CA TYR A 78 -4.94 -16.44 1.27
C TYR A 78 -4.53 -16.78 -0.16
N ILE A 79 -3.31 -16.41 -0.52
CA ILE A 79 -2.75 -16.61 -1.85
C ILE A 79 -1.48 -17.44 -1.75
N ALA A 80 -1.47 -18.66 -2.30
CA ALA A 80 -0.27 -19.48 -2.35
C ALA A 80 0.79 -18.83 -3.26
N LEU A 81 1.94 -18.47 -2.73
CA LEU A 81 3.11 -18.04 -3.49
C LEU A 81 3.94 -19.24 -3.95
N THR A 82 4.22 -20.13 -3.02
CA THR A 82 4.89 -21.41 -3.24
C THR A 82 4.14 -22.53 -2.51
N LYS A 83 4.64 -23.76 -2.56
CA LYS A 83 4.06 -24.89 -1.80
C LYS A 83 4.07 -24.67 -0.28
N ARG A 84 5.01 -23.86 0.24
CA ARG A 84 5.20 -23.62 1.67
C ARG A 84 4.92 -22.19 2.12
N ILE A 85 4.85 -21.23 1.18
CA ILE A 85 4.70 -19.80 1.49
C ILE A 85 3.35 -19.33 1.00
N TYR A 86 2.53 -18.83 1.91
CA TYR A 86 1.24 -18.20 1.65
C TYR A 86 1.31 -16.70 1.92
N LEU A 87 0.70 -15.91 1.07
CA LEU A 87 0.54 -14.47 1.24
C LEU A 87 -0.88 -14.19 1.74
N ILE A 88 -1.00 -13.25 2.67
CA ILE A 88 -2.30 -12.81 3.19
C ILE A 88 -2.52 -11.37 2.76
N ASP A 89 -3.51 -11.14 1.88
CA ASP A 89 -4.03 -9.81 1.61
C ASP A 89 -5.08 -9.45 2.65
N CYS A 90 -4.95 -8.31 3.28
CA CYS A 90 -5.91 -7.85 4.28
C CYS A 90 -6.33 -6.40 4.03
N PRO A 91 -7.52 -6.00 4.52
CA PRO A 91 -7.94 -4.61 4.49
C PRO A 91 -6.91 -3.68 5.14
N GLY A 92 -6.85 -2.44 4.65
CA GLY A 92 -6.02 -1.41 5.27
C GLY A 92 -6.48 -1.11 6.70
N VAL A 93 -5.51 -0.93 7.59
CA VAL A 93 -5.78 -0.54 9.00
C VAL A 93 -5.64 0.97 9.11
N VAL A 94 -6.67 1.63 9.63
CA VAL A 94 -6.65 3.05 9.98
C VAL A 94 -6.86 3.16 11.48
N HIS A 95 -5.95 3.84 12.17
CA HIS A 95 -6.20 4.27 13.53
C HIS A 95 -7.20 5.43 13.48
N MET A 96 -8.42 5.18 13.91
CA MET A 96 -9.39 6.25 14.14
C MET A 96 -9.01 6.96 15.45
N THR A 97 -8.53 8.18 15.35
CA THR A 97 -8.58 9.15 16.45
C THR A 97 -10.01 9.70 16.49
N GLU A 98 -10.66 9.62 17.64
CA GLU A 98 -12.02 10.12 17.80
C GLU A 98 -12.08 11.63 17.52
N GLY A 99 -12.99 12.03 16.64
CA GLY A 99 -13.33 13.41 16.33
C GLY A 99 -12.58 14.03 15.14
N LYS A 100 -13.31 14.41 14.11
CA LYS A 100 -12.93 15.03 12.82
C LYS A 100 -11.92 14.20 12.03
N SER A 101 -12.21 13.94 10.78
CA SER A 101 -11.26 13.27 9.87
C SER A 101 -9.92 14.01 9.96
N ASP A 102 -8.95 13.39 10.63
CA ASP A 102 -7.61 13.93 10.80
C ASP A 102 -7.07 14.30 9.41
N ILE A 103 -6.64 15.54 9.22
CA ILE A 103 -6.03 16.04 7.98
C ILE A 103 -5.06 15.00 7.40
N ASN A 104 -4.25 14.40 8.26
CA ASN A 104 -3.32 13.35 7.89
C ASN A 104 -4.00 12.11 7.28
N SER A 105 -5.18 11.73 7.74
CA SER A 105 -5.92 10.59 7.19
C SER A 105 -6.46 10.88 5.79
N VAL A 106 -6.89 12.11 5.55
CA VAL A 106 -7.34 12.59 4.23
C VAL A 106 -6.15 12.66 3.26
N LEU A 107 -5.05 13.30 3.65
CA LEU A 107 -3.84 13.44 2.83
C LEU A 107 -3.20 12.09 2.51
N ARG A 108 -3.30 11.10 3.39
CA ARG A 108 -2.83 9.72 3.16
C ARG A 108 -3.77 8.90 2.27
N GLY A 109 -4.88 9.48 1.80
CA GLY A 109 -5.85 8.76 0.96
C GLY A 109 -6.57 7.63 1.70
N CYS A 110 -6.76 7.75 3.02
CA CYS A 110 -7.52 6.78 3.82
C CYS A 110 -9.03 7.01 3.71
N VAL A 111 -9.44 8.22 3.34
CA VAL A 111 -10.84 8.62 3.15
C VAL A 111 -11.11 8.78 1.66
N ARG A 112 -12.29 8.36 1.21
CA ARG A 112 -12.73 8.58 -0.16
C ARG A 112 -13.06 10.05 -0.36
N ALA A 113 -12.64 10.62 -1.49
CA ALA A 113 -12.87 12.04 -1.79
C ALA A 113 -14.37 12.43 -1.75
N GLU A 114 -15.24 11.50 -2.18
CA GLU A 114 -16.69 11.68 -2.20
C GLU A 114 -17.34 11.73 -0.79
N ARG A 115 -16.58 11.36 0.25
CA ARG A 115 -17.02 11.38 1.65
C ARG A 115 -16.45 12.56 2.45
N ILE A 116 -15.77 13.46 1.77
CA ILE A 116 -15.23 14.67 2.38
C ILE A 116 -16.28 15.78 2.19
N ASP A 117 -16.82 16.28 3.29
CA ASP A 117 -17.89 17.30 3.27
C ASP A 117 -17.41 18.61 2.61
N ASP A 118 -16.20 19.06 2.93
CA ASP A 118 -15.56 20.21 2.31
C ASP A 118 -14.13 19.90 1.86
N PRO A 119 -13.92 19.48 0.61
CA PRO A 119 -12.60 19.21 0.08
C PRO A 119 -11.70 20.46 0.03
N CYS A 120 -12.27 21.67 -0.10
CA CYS A 120 -11.51 22.91 -0.20
C CYS A 120 -10.77 23.22 1.10
N TYR A 121 -11.29 22.79 2.23
CA TYR A 121 -10.63 22.94 3.53
C TYR A 121 -9.23 22.33 3.59
N TYR A 122 -8.98 21.26 2.84
CA TYR A 122 -7.69 20.53 2.84
C TYR A 122 -6.69 21.03 1.80
N ILE A 123 -7.11 21.94 0.89
CA ILE A 123 -6.24 22.44 -0.18
C ILE A 123 -4.98 23.12 0.36
N PRO A 124 -5.03 24.01 1.38
CA PRO A 124 -3.83 24.65 1.92
C PRO A 124 -2.80 23.63 2.41
N ASP A 125 -3.25 22.55 3.07
CA ASP A 125 -2.37 21.50 3.57
C ASP A 125 -1.72 20.71 2.41
N VAL A 126 -2.48 20.39 1.36
CA VAL A 126 -1.93 19.76 0.15
C VAL A 126 -0.85 20.66 -0.47
N LEU A 127 -1.14 21.95 -0.61
CA LEU A 127 -0.22 22.92 -1.20
C LEU A 127 1.05 23.11 -0.38
N SER A 128 0.99 22.97 0.94
CA SER A 128 2.18 23.03 1.81
C SER A 128 3.16 21.87 1.59
N HIS A 129 2.69 20.73 1.09
CA HIS A 129 3.49 19.54 0.86
C HIS A 129 3.98 19.39 -0.59
N VAL A 130 3.47 20.18 -1.52
CA VAL A 130 3.77 20.09 -2.95
C VAL A 130 4.47 21.36 -3.44
N LYS A 131 5.53 21.17 -4.23
CA LYS A 131 6.21 22.32 -4.85
C LYS A 131 5.31 23.00 -5.88
N PRO A 132 5.19 24.33 -5.87
CA PRO A 132 4.36 25.08 -6.81
C PRO A 132 4.59 24.73 -8.28
N GLU A 133 5.84 24.46 -8.65
CA GLU A 133 6.25 24.11 -10.02
C GLU A 133 5.55 22.83 -10.52
N HIS A 134 5.36 21.84 -9.62
CA HIS A 134 4.70 20.58 -9.98
C HIS A 134 3.23 20.81 -10.28
N ILE A 135 2.55 21.64 -9.48
CA ILE A 135 1.15 21.99 -9.67
C ILE A 135 0.96 22.80 -10.96
N ARG A 136 1.80 23.82 -11.19
CA ARG A 136 1.78 24.60 -12.44
C ARG A 136 1.89 23.69 -13.67
N ARG A 137 2.81 22.75 -13.65
CA ARG A 137 3.03 21.82 -14.75
C ARG A 137 1.84 20.88 -14.98
N ILE A 138 1.23 20.37 -13.91
CA ILE A 138 0.11 19.41 -14.01
C ILE A 138 -1.18 20.11 -14.42
N TYR A 139 -1.50 21.22 -13.78
CA TYR A 139 -2.76 21.92 -13.98
C TYR A 139 -2.69 23.06 -14.99
N LYS A 140 -1.51 23.35 -15.55
CA LYS A 140 -1.24 24.42 -16.52
C LYS A 140 -1.69 25.81 -16.00
N VAL A 141 -1.48 26.06 -14.73
CA VAL A 141 -1.82 27.33 -14.07
C VAL A 141 -0.58 28.22 -14.10
N GLU A 142 -0.70 29.44 -14.70
CA GLU A 142 0.45 30.34 -14.86
C GLU A 142 0.76 31.12 -13.57
N LYS A 143 -0.27 31.51 -12.81
CA LYS A 143 -0.15 32.23 -11.53
C LYS A 143 -1.14 31.67 -10.51
N TRP A 144 -0.69 31.57 -9.26
CA TRP A 144 -1.52 31.23 -8.09
C TRP A 144 -0.77 31.63 -6.81
#